data_c45d8c74f31f2e6661e2bc05a3bc28d6
#
_entry.id   c45d8c74f31f2e6661e2bc05a3bc28d6
#
_cell.length_a   1.000
_cell.length_b   1.000
_cell.length_c   1.000
_cell.angle_alpha   90.00
_cell.angle_beta   90.00
_cell.angle_gamma   90.00
#
_symmetry.space_group_name_H-M   'P 1'
#
loop_
_entity.id
_entity.type
_entity.pdbx_description
1 polymer ?
#
loop_
_entity_poly.entity_id
_entity_poly.type
_entity_poly.pdbx_seq_one_letter_code
_entity_poly.pdbx_strand_id
1 'polypeptide(L)'
;MEKNADDRPRTGTDRYIAETHELGASDWSVGCETLDRDYADFDSYKPYLSELGVTSARIQSGWARCEKQKGRYDFAWIDHIVDGMLEEGVQPWINLGYGNPLYGAEKGLGSKIFTDEPTMKAWLKFVETIVARYRDKVHEWEIWNEPNLGENRTNYDAYASLLSHTVETIRRVQPDAVIIGMGLSRMPLGYTEHVLDLLRERGQLGMIDYVSFHPYHENPDDATPGIEALARLVKSYDPDIRLFQGESGCPATLEWAHALRYYEWNEYSQAKWVARRMANDWMMGIRSSIFTFVDLQYPNMQQSFGLLRTNLFKEVVYKRPSFHAVQHMVNLFRPELRSAGRLNHESNTPRRLTVAGIERQKDGTLVGAVVWQNDRIPSDNLAFEPIELWIEGLSLKDPVLIEMITGRIYALPKYHGHSGDGRMKFTGLPVWDSPVVILERSALPEGTQTRERQISGSTRDMHF
;
A
#
# COMPACT_ATOMS: atom_id res chain seq x y z
N MET A 1 -21.24 -29.39 -14.93
CA MET A 1 -21.72 -28.74 -13.70
C MET A 1 -20.64 -28.95 -12.65
N GLU A 2 -19.59 -28.15 -12.73
CA GLU A 2 -18.57 -28.12 -11.68
C GLU A 2 -19.08 -27.19 -10.59
N LYS A 3 -19.18 -27.73 -9.39
CA LYS A 3 -19.52 -26.96 -8.18
C LYS A 3 -18.38 -26.00 -7.93
N ASN A 4 -18.69 -24.69 -7.88
CA ASN A 4 -17.78 -23.65 -7.43
C ASN A 4 -17.07 -24.08 -6.14
N ALA A 5 -15.74 -24.02 -6.14
CA ALA A 5 -14.87 -24.38 -5.01
C ALA A 5 -15.03 -23.47 -3.77
N ASP A 6 -15.99 -22.55 -3.79
CA ASP A 6 -16.24 -21.57 -2.71
C ASP A 6 -17.41 -21.97 -1.78
N ASP A 7 -17.95 -23.19 -1.96
CA ASP A 7 -18.98 -23.78 -1.06
C ASP A 7 -18.38 -24.54 0.13
N ARG A 8 -17.16 -24.21 0.57
CA ARG A 8 -16.74 -24.62 1.90
C ARG A 8 -17.60 -23.86 2.89
N PRO A 9 -18.24 -24.54 3.86
CA PRO A 9 -19.02 -23.87 4.87
C PRO A 9 -18.08 -22.82 5.50
N ARG A 10 -18.45 -21.55 5.40
CA ARG A 10 -17.79 -20.45 6.12
C ARG A 10 -17.93 -20.81 7.59
N THR A 11 -16.96 -21.56 8.11
CA THR A 11 -16.91 -21.89 9.52
C THR A 11 -16.76 -20.58 10.24
N GLY A 12 -17.86 -20.13 10.86
CA GLY A 12 -18.11 -18.84 11.44
C GLY A 12 -16.90 -18.19 12.05
N THR A 13 -16.22 -17.40 11.26
CA THR A 13 -15.28 -16.39 11.75
C THR A 13 -16.09 -15.13 11.87
N ASP A 14 -16.30 -14.74 13.08
CA ASP A 14 -17.20 -13.68 13.53
C ASP A 14 -16.57 -12.33 13.27
N ARG A 15 -16.49 -11.91 12.02
CA ARG A 15 -16.00 -10.60 11.64
C ARG A 15 -16.91 -9.97 10.60
N TYR A 16 -17.18 -8.69 10.77
CA TYR A 16 -17.75 -7.88 9.73
C TYR A 16 -16.62 -7.38 8.82
N ILE A 17 -16.75 -7.62 7.52
CA ILE A 17 -15.88 -7.06 6.49
C ILE A 17 -16.75 -6.15 5.64
N ALA A 18 -16.48 -4.85 5.70
CA ALA A 18 -17.15 -3.87 4.88
C ALA A 18 -16.53 -3.86 3.47
N GLU A 19 -17.37 -3.71 2.45
CA GLU A 19 -16.95 -3.42 1.09
C GLU A 19 -16.60 -1.93 0.92
N THR A 20 -15.90 -1.58 -0.15
CA THR A 20 -15.44 -0.21 -0.42
C THR A 20 -16.55 0.84 -0.29
N HIS A 21 -17.74 0.55 -0.80
CA HIS A 21 -18.90 1.45 -0.74
C HIS A 21 -19.35 1.83 0.68
N GLU A 22 -18.97 1.02 1.68
CA GLU A 22 -19.35 1.22 3.08
C GLU A 22 -18.26 1.93 3.90
N LEU A 23 -17.03 2.03 3.38
CA LEU A 23 -15.85 2.44 4.15
C LEU A 23 -15.57 3.95 4.12
N GLY A 24 -16.13 4.70 3.20
CA GLY A 24 -15.73 6.09 3.02
C GLY A 24 -14.26 6.26 2.59
N ALA A 25 -13.75 7.48 2.56
CA ALA A 25 -12.36 7.74 2.17
C ALA A 25 -11.36 7.15 3.19
N SER A 26 -10.31 6.51 2.69
CA SER A 26 -9.23 5.94 3.50
C SER A 26 -7.86 6.16 2.85
N ASP A 27 -6.79 5.96 3.63
CA ASP A 27 -5.40 6.07 3.16
C ASP A 27 -4.87 4.78 2.48
N TRP A 28 -5.77 3.83 2.17
CA TRP A 28 -5.41 2.55 1.59
C TRP A 28 -5.69 2.50 0.10
N SER A 29 -4.69 2.02 -0.64
CA SER A 29 -4.73 1.88 -2.10
C SER A 29 -4.14 0.54 -2.53
N VAL A 30 -4.45 0.13 -3.76
CA VAL A 30 -3.85 -1.05 -4.40
C VAL A 30 -3.39 -0.72 -5.81
N GLY A 31 -2.30 -1.35 -6.23
CA GLY A 31 -1.78 -1.23 -7.58
C GLY A 31 -2.52 -2.11 -8.57
N CYS A 32 -3.04 -1.50 -9.62
CA CYS A 32 -3.62 -2.14 -10.80
C CYS A 32 -2.80 -1.80 -12.05
N GLU A 33 -1.47 -1.85 -11.92
CA GLU A 33 -0.52 -1.46 -12.95
C GLU A 33 -0.49 -2.41 -14.13
N THR A 34 0.24 -2.01 -15.16
CA THR A 34 0.59 -2.79 -16.34
C THR A 34 -0.57 -3.13 -17.28
N LEU A 35 -1.76 -2.61 -17.04
CA LEU A 35 -2.90 -2.72 -17.96
C LEU A 35 -2.60 -2.07 -19.33
N ASP A 36 -1.76 -1.04 -19.35
CA ASP A 36 -1.26 -0.38 -20.55
C ASP A 36 -0.42 -1.30 -21.44
N ARG A 37 0.13 -2.38 -20.88
CA ARG A 37 0.98 -3.39 -21.55
C ARG A 37 0.32 -4.76 -21.66
N ASP A 38 -0.94 -4.87 -21.27
CA ASP A 38 -1.74 -6.11 -21.29
C ASP A 38 -1.14 -7.23 -20.41
N TYR A 39 -0.47 -6.90 -19.26
CA TYR A 39 0.07 -7.92 -18.36
C TYR A 39 -0.95 -8.40 -17.33
N ALA A 40 -2.10 -7.75 -17.24
CA ALA A 40 -3.25 -8.15 -16.45
C ALA A 40 -4.53 -7.98 -17.27
N ASP A 41 -5.62 -8.60 -16.84
CA ASP A 41 -6.96 -8.46 -17.41
C ASP A 41 -7.88 -7.83 -16.38
N PHE A 42 -8.34 -6.60 -16.65
CA PHE A 42 -9.16 -5.83 -15.73
C PHE A 42 -10.50 -6.51 -15.41
N ASP A 43 -11.16 -7.07 -16.40
CA ASP A 43 -12.49 -7.69 -16.25
C ASP A 43 -12.43 -8.93 -15.36
N SER A 44 -11.29 -9.63 -15.35
CA SER A 44 -11.08 -10.80 -14.52
C SER A 44 -11.06 -10.46 -13.02
N TYR A 45 -10.58 -9.29 -12.64
CA TYR A 45 -10.40 -8.94 -11.24
C TYR A 45 -11.31 -7.78 -10.75
N LYS A 46 -11.95 -7.03 -11.64
CA LYS A 46 -12.84 -5.93 -11.29
C LYS A 46 -13.79 -6.25 -10.12
N PRO A 47 -14.50 -7.42 -10.10
CA PRO A 47 -15.45 -7.72 -9.03
C PRO A 47 -14.84 -7.86 -7.62
N TYR A 48 -13.51 -8.00 -7.54
CA TYR A 48 -12.81 -8.14 -6.25
C TYR A 48 -12.32 -6.80 -5.68
N LEU A 49 -12.42 -5.70 -6.43
CA LEU A 49 -11.95 -4.38 -5.99
C LEU A 49 -12.74 -3.87 -4.79
N SER A 50 -14.07 -3.83 -4.91
CA SER A 50 -14.95 -3.43 -3.79
C SER A 50 -14.84 -4.37 -2.60
N GLU A 51 -14.67 -5.68 -2.85
CA GLU A 51 -14.53 -6.67 -1.80
C GLU A 51 -13.23 -6.49 -0.98
N LEU A 52 -12.13 -6.04 -1.59
CA LEU A 52 -10.89 -5.78 -0.87
C LEU A 52 -11.06 -4.67 0.19
N GLY A 53 -11.94 -3.72 -0.06
CA GLY A 53 -12.25 -2.60 0.83
C GLY A 53 -11.34 -1.38 0.66
N VAL A 54 -10.39 -1.39 -0.30
CA VAL A 54 -9.60 -0.18 -0.62
C VAL A 54 -10.46 0.85 -1.34
N THR A 55 -10.18 2.13 -1.10
CA THR A 55 -10.97 3.22 -1.67
C THR A 55 -10.31 3.88 -2.87
N SER A 56 -9.08 3.51 -3.18
CA SER A 56 -8.35 4.01 -4.35
C SER A 56 -7.46 2.94 -4.98
N ALA A 57 -7.16 3.10 -6.28
CA ALA A 57 -6.29 2.20 -7.01
C ALA A 57 -5.42 2.93 -8.03
N ARG A 58 -4.15 2.47 -8.16
CA ARG A 58 -3.18 3.00 -9.12
C ARG A 58 -3.33 2.34 -10.47
N ILE A 59 -3.37 3.15 -11.55
CA ILE A 59 -3.25 2.68 -12.92
C ILE A 59 -2.23 3.51 -13.69
N GLN A 60 -1.70 2.96 -14.78
CA GLN A 60 -0.75 3.66 -15.65
C GLN A 60 -1.45 4.18 -16.90
N SER A 61 -1.11 5.40 -17.31
CA SER A 61 -1.77 6.10 -18.45
C SER A 61 -1.45 5.51 -19.82
N GLY A 62 -0.27 4.87 -19.96
CA GLY A 62 0.16 4.23 -21.18
C GLY A 62 0.16 5.14 -22.42
N TRP A 63 0.95 6.23 -22.42
CA TRP A 63 0.99 7.16 -23.56
C TRP A 63 1.15 6.46 -24.91
N ALA A 64 2.09 5.50 -25.02
CA ALA A 64 2.29 4.73 -26.25
C ALA A 64 1.09 3.85 -26.65
N ARG A 65 0.24 3.44 -25.71
CA ARG A 65 -1.00 2.70 -25.98
C ARG A 65 -2.12 3.64 -26.42
N CYS A 66 -2.21 4.81 -25.79
CA CYS A 66 -3.22 5.81 -26.13
C CYS A 66 -2.96 6.51 -27.47
N GLU A 67 -1.70 6.69 -27.86
CA GLU A 67 -1.32 7.40 -29.09
C GLU A 67 -0.47 6.51 -30.00
N LYS A 68 -1.14 5.73 -30.87
CA LYS A 68 -0.51 4.87 -31.88
C LYS A 68 -0.22 5.59 -33.20
N GLN A 69 -0.78 6.78 -33.39
CA GLN A 69 -0.55 7.69 -34.50
C GLN A 69 -0.44 9.11 -33.97
N LYS A 70 0.57 9.87 -34.40
CA LYS A 70 0.82 11.24 -33.90
C LYS A 70 -0.43 12.12 -33.93
N GLY A 71 -0.78 12.66 -32.76
CA GLY A 71 -1.94 13.54 -32.57
C GLY A 71 -3.31 12.82 -32.60
N ARG A 72 -3.34 11.49 -32.63
CA ARG A 72 -4.58 10.70 -32.59
C ARG A 72 -4.61 9.82 -31.35
N TYR A 73 -5.49 10.15 -30.42
CA TYR A 73 -5.63 9.45 -29.14
C TYR A 73 -6.80 8.48 -29.17
N ASP A 74 -6.57 7.27 -28.66
CA ASP A 74 -7.57 6.25 -28.37
C ASP A 74 -7.53 5.94 -26.87
N PHE A 75 -8.56 6.36 -26.17
CA PHE A 75 -8.71 6.17 -24.72
C PHE A 75 -9.72 5.08 -24.35
N ALA A 76 -10.31 4.37 -25.31
CA ALA A 76 -11.38 3.41 -25.05
C ALA A 76 -11.00 2.36 -23.99
N TRP A 77 -9.76 1.88 -24.00
CA TRP A 77 -9.27 0.89 -23.02
C TRP A 77 -9.17 1.44 -21.59
N ILE A 78 -8.73 2.70 -21.43
CA ILE A 78 -8.60 3.31 -20.11
C ILE A 78 -9.92 3.92 -19.64
N ASP A 79 -10.83 4.31 -20.54
CA ASP A 79 -12.21 4.67 -20.22
C ASP A 79 -12.90 3.50 -19.51
N HIS A 80 -12.80 2.30 -20.08
CA HIS A 80 -13.38 1.08 -19.51
C HIS A 80 -12.85 0.79 -18.09
N ILE A 81 -11.55 1.00 -17.86
CA ILE A 81 -10.94 0.78 -16.55
C ILE A 81 -11.39 1.86 -15.55
N VAL A 82 -11.32 3.13 -15.92
CA VAL A 82 -11.72 4.24 -15.04
C VAL A 82 -13.19 4.12 -14.65
N ASP A 83 -14.06 3.88 -15.61
CA ASP A 83 -15.50 3.73 -15.35
C ASP A 83 -15.78 2.48 -14.49
N GLY A 84 -15.12 1.37 -14.82
CA GLY A 84 -15.26 0.14 -14.05
C GLY A 84 -14.76 0.23 -12.60
N MET A 85 -13.70 0.99 -12.32
CA MET A 85 -13.25 1.25 -10.94
C MET A 85 -14.26 2.10 -10.17
N LEU A 86 -14.80 3.14 -10.81
CA LEU A 86 -15.81 4.00 -10.20
C LEU A 86 -17.13 3.26 -9.92
N GLU A 87 -17.53 2.32 -10.78
CA GLU A 87 -18.66 1.41 -10.54
C GLU A 87 -18.46 0.56 -9.29
N GLU A 88 -17.22 0.11 -9.00
CA GLU A 88 -16.85 -0.61 -7.79
C GLU A 88 -16.64 0.31 -6.57
N GLY A 89 -16.83 1.63 -6.69
CA GLY A 89 -16.61 2.62 -5.63
C GLY A 89 -15.14 2.94 -5.37
N VAL A 90 -14.24 2.53 -6.26
CA VAL A 90 -12.79 2.73 -6.12
C VAL A 90 -12.35 3.91 -6.98
N GLN A 91 -11.69 4.90 -6.37
CA GLN A 91 -11.16 6.07 -7.06
C GLN A 91 -9.85 5.74 -7.77
N PRO A 92 -9.77 5.83 -9.10
CA PRO A 92 -8.50 5.67 -9.79
C PRO A 92 -7.61 6.88 -9.57
N TRP A 93 -6.30 6.63 -9.37
CA TRP A 93 -5.26 7.63 -9.53
C TRP A 93 -4.29 7.16 -10.60
N ILE A 94 -3.86 8.11 -11.46
CA ILE A 94 -3.19 7.78 -12.70
C ILE A 94 -1.71 8.18 -12.65
N ASN A 95 -0.84 7.17 -12.80
CA ASN A 95 0.57 7.40 -13.10
C ASN A 95 0.72 7.79 -14.58
N LEU A 96 1.19 8.99 -14.85
CA LEU A 96 1.52 9.49 -16.17
C LEU A 96 2.90 8.98 -16.60
N GLY A 97 2.95 8.12 -17.57
CA GLY A 97 4.17 7.48 -18.08
C GLY A 97 3.84 6.50 -19.23
N TYR A 98 4.80 5.94 -19.89
CA TYR A 98 6.21 6.37 -20.02
C TYR A 98 6.40 7.18 -21.31
N GLY A 99 7.54 7.04 -22.00
CA GLY A 99 7.74 7.63 -23.32
C GLY A 99 6.91 6.98 -24.42
N ASN A 100 6.89 7.60 -25.61
CA ASN A 100 6.22 7.05 -26.78
C ASN A 100 7.20 6.93 -27.97
N PRO A 101 7.41 5.71 -28.52
CA PRO A 101 8.33 5.48 -29.63
C PRO A 101 8.02 6.28 -30.89
N LEU A 102 6.79 6.76 -31.09
CA LEU A 102 6.44 7.67 -32.20
C LEU A 102 7.26 8.97 -32.17
N TYR A 103 7.75 9.35 -30.99
CA TYR A 103 8.55 10.57 -30.76
C TYR A 103 10.00 10.26 -30.42
N GLY A 104 10.43 9.00 -30.60
CA GLY A 104 11.79 8.56 -30.29
C GLY A 104 12.04 8.29 -28.80
N ALA A 105 11.00 8.35 -27.96
CA ALA A 105 11.12 8.06 -26.54
C ALA A 105 10.78 6.60 -26.23
N GLU A 106 11.59 5.92 -25.43
CA GLU A 106 11.37 4.55 -25.00
C GLU A 106 10.14 4.42 -24.11
N LYS A 107 9.51 3.23 -24.13
CA LYS A 107 8.37 2.90 -23.26
C LYS A 107 8.76 1.88 -22.22
N GLY A 108 8.29 2.03 -20.99
CA GLY A 108 8.45 1.08 -19.90
C GLY A 108 9.36 1.55 -18.78
N LEU A 109 9.50 0.71 -17.76
CA LEU A 109 10.28 1.00 -16.56
C LEU A 109 11.77 1.24 -16.89
N GLY A 110 12.33 2.30 -16.31
CA GLY A 110 13.73 2.69 -16.52
C GLY A 110 13.99 3.41 -17.85
N SER A 111 12.95 3.68 -18.65
CA SER A 111 13.08 4.47 -19.89
C SER A 111 13.72 5.82 -19.62
N LYS A 112 14.64 6.22 -20.51
CA LYS A 112 15.27 7.54 -20.44
C LYS A 112 14.24 8.65 -20.52
N ILE A 113 14.32 9.60 -19.60
CA ILE A 113 13.49 10.80 -19.64
C ILE A 113 13.97 11.69 -20.78
N PHE A 114 13.05 12.06 -21.67
CA PHE A 114 13.33 12.89 -22.81
C PHE A 114 13.51 14.36 -22.40
N THR A 115 14.39 15.04 -23.14
CA THR A 115 14.71 16.46 -22.89
C THR A 115 14.57 17.31 -24.15
N ASP A 116 14.34 16.69 -25.31
CA ASP A 116 14.15 17.40 -26.56
C ASP A 116 12.78 18.06 -26.63
N GLU A 117 12.74 19.26 -27.19
CA GLU A 117 11.54 20.10 -27.25
C GLU A 117 10.38 19.44 -28.00
N PRO A 118 10.58 18.77 -29.16
CA PRO A 118 9.47 18.13 -29.86
C PRO A 118 8.78 17.02 -29.07
N THR A 119 9.55 16.17 -28.36
CA THR A 119 9.01 15.10 -27.54
C THR A 119 8.32 15.66 -26.30
N MET A 120 8.91 16.67 -25.63
CA MET A 120 8.29 17.35 -24.50
C MET A 120 6.95 18.00 -24.90
N LYS A 121 6.89 18.68 -26.03
CA LYS A 121 5.65 19.28 -26.54
C LYS A 121 4.56 18.24 -26.79
N ALA A 122 4.93 17.09 -27.37
CA ALA A 122 3.98 15.99 -27.60
C ALA A 122 3.50 15.37 -26.29
N TRP A 123 4.40 15.18 -25.29
CA TRP A 123 4.07 14.74 -23.95
C TRP A 123 3.07 15.68 -23.26
N LEU A 124 3.35 16.98 -23.25
CA LEU A 124 2.46 17.96 -22.63
C LEU A 124 1.09 18.02 -23.32
N LYS A 125 1.04 17.77 -24.63
CA LYS A 125 -0.24 17.66 -25.36
C LYS A 125 -1.01 16.40 -24.96
N PHE A 126 -0.33 15.26 -24.77
CA PHE A 126 -0.93 14.04 -24.23
C PHE A 126 -1.48 14.29 -22.82
N VAL A 127 -0.67 14.88 -21.93
CA VAL A 127 -1.06 15.22 -20.54
C VAL A 127 -2.30 16.12 -20.53
N GLU A 128 -2.28 17.21 -21.30
CA GLU A 128 -3.44 18.10 -21.44
C GLU A 128 -4.70 17.34 -21.84
N THR A 129 -4.55 16.43 -22.80
CA THR A 129 -5.70 15.70 -23.39
C THR A 129 -6.27 14.67 -22.40
N ILE A 130 -5.41 13.89 -21.72
CA ILE A 130 -5.87 12.87 -20.77
C ILE A 130 -6.46 13.51 -19.49
N VAL A 131 -5.84 14.56 -18.98
CA VAL A 131 -6.36 15.27 -17.82
C VAL A 131 -7.70 15.94 -18.13
N ALA A 132 -7.83 16.63 -19.28
CA ALA A 132 -9.09 17.22 -19.69
C ALA A 132 -10.21 16.17 -19.84
N ARG A 133 -9.87 14.95 -20.30
CA ARG A 133 -10.82 13.86 -20.44
C ARG A 133 -11.35 13.35 -19.10
N TYR A 134 -10.48 13.21 -18.11
CA TYR A 134 -10.82 12.56 -16.84
C TYR A 134 -10.97 13.50 -15.64
N ARG A 135 -10.87 14.84 -15.80
CA ARG A 135 -10.91 15.82 -14.71
C ARG A 135 -12.09 15.69 -13.75
N ASP A 136 -13.24 15.18 -14.23
CA ASP A 136 -14.45 15.00 -13.42
C ASP A 136 -14.53 13.58 -12.79
N LYS A 137 -13.53 12.73 -13.04
CA LYS A 137 -13.48 11.33 -12.60
C LYS A 137 -12.18 10.98 -11.85
N VAL A 138 -11.07 11.63 -12.21
CA VAL A 138 -9.74 11.39 -11.65
C VAL A 138 -9.23 12.68 -11.07
N HIS A 139 -8.85 12.65 -9.80
CA HIS A 139 -8.40 13.84 -9.07
C HIS A 139 -6.92 13.82 -8.72
N GLU A 140 -6.25 12.66 -8.87
CA GLU A 140 -4.88 12.44 -8.46
C GLU A 140 -4.02 11.96 -9.64
N TRP A 141 -2.89 12.63 -9.84
CA TRP A 141 -1.97 12.38 -10.95
C TRP A 141 -0.55 12.20 -10.43
N GLU A 142 0.04 11.03 -10.68
CA GLU A 142 1.45 10.77 -10.39
C GLU A 142 2.29 11.00 -11.65
N ILE A 143 3.40 11.72 -11.50
CA ILE A 143 4.22 12.10 -12.64
C ILE A 143 5.45 11.19 -12.70
N TRP A 144 5.44 10.29 -13.70
CA TRP A 144 6.45 9.27 -13.95
C TRP A 144 6.53 8.19 -12.88
N ASN A 145 7.21 7.08 -13.20
CA ASN A 145 7.47 5.98 -12.29
C ASN A 145 8.96 5.72 -12.20
N GLU A 146 9.50 5.73 -10.98
CA GLU A 146 10.90 5.48 -10.65
C GLU A 146 11.90 6.29 -11.52
N PRO A 147 11.79 7.63 -11.50
CA PRO A 147 12.63 8.51 -12.33
C PRO A 147 14.12 8.45 -11.97
N ASN A 148 14.46 7.77 -10.89
CA ASN A 148 15.83 7.57 -10.41
C ASN A 148 16.41 6.19 -10.78
N LEU A 149 15.80 5.45 -11.73
CA LEU A 149 16.32 4.18 -12.24
C LEU A 149 17.08 4.32 -13.56
N GLY A 150 17.91 3.32 -13.86
CA GLY A 150 18.64 3.22 -15.13
C GLY A 150 19.54 4.43 -15.39
N GLU A 151 19.48 4.96 -16.60
CA GLU A 151 20.21 6.16 -17.02
C GLU A 151 19.77 7.44 -16.30
N ASN A 152 18.56 7.44 -15.75
CA ASN A 152 18.01 8.59 -15.05
C ASN A 152 18.53 8.76 -13.61
N ARG A 153 19.33 7.81 -13.09
CA ARG A 153 19.83 7.81 -11.70
C ARG A 153 20.51 9.11 -11.29
N THR A 154 21.15 9.78 -12.24
CA THR A 154 21.84 11.06 -12.04
C THR A 154 21.23 12.17 -12.91
N ASN A 155 20.12 11.91 -13.58
CA ASN A 155 19.49 12.86 -14.49
C ASN A 155 18.29 13.55 -13.83
N TYR A 156 18.52 14.09 -12.63
CA TYR A 156 17.51 14.80 -11.86
C TYR A 156 17.01 16.08 -12.52
N ASP A 157 17.85 16.78 -13.31
CA ASP A 157 17.45 17.98 -14.08
C ASP A 157 16.39 17.65 -15.13
N ALA A 158 16.54 16.53 -15.85
CA ALA A 158 15.56 16.10 -16.83
C ALA A 158 14.21 15.77 -16.17
N TYR A 159 14.26 15.06 -15.03
CA TYR A 159 13.05 14.76 -14.29
C TYR A 159 12.40 16.01 -13.69
N ALA A 160 13.17 16.90 -13.07
CA ALA A 160 12.64 18.15 -12.53
C ALA A 160 12.00 19.02 -13.62
N SER A 161 12.58 19.03 -14.83
CA SER A 161 12.00 19.72 -15.98
C SER A 161 10.69 19.08 -16.44
N LEU A 162 10.66 17.74 -16.58
CA LEU A 162 9.45 16.98 -16.92
C LEU A 162 8.35 17.25 -15.88
N LEU A 163 8.66 17.10 -14.59
CA LEU A 163 7.74 17.31 -13.48
C LEU A 163 7.15 18.72 -13.52
N SER A 164 8.01 19.75 -13.59
CA SER A 164 7.63 21.16 -13.63
C SER A 164 6.61 21.46 -14.74
N HIS A 165 6.96 21.16 -16.00
CA HIS A 165 6.07 21.43 -17.13
C HIS A 165 4.77 20.61 -17.11
N THR A 166 4.86 19.36 -16.61
CA THR A 166 3.69 18.47 -16.47
C THR A 166 2.72 19.03 -15.43
N VAL A 167 3.23 19.45 -14.26
CA VAL A 167 2.41 20.06 -13.19
C VAL A 167 1.72 21.33 -13.67
N GLU A 168 2.45 22.24 -14.33
CA GLU A 168 1.87 23.46 -14.91
C GLU A 168 0.73 23.12 -15.89
N THR A 169 0.91 22.08 -16.70
CA THR A 169 -0.11 21.63 -17.66
C THR A 169 -1.33 21.07 -16.95
N ILE A 170 -1.14 20.24 -15.93
CA ILE A 170 -2.26 19.66 -15.14
C ILE A 170 -3.02 20.80 -14.45
N ARG A 171 -2.34 21.67 -13.71
CA ARG A 171 -2.97 22.77 -12.95
C ARG A 171 -3.74 23.76 -13.84
N ARG A 172 -3.30 23.95 -15.09
CA ARG A 172 -4.05 24.76 -16.08
C ARG A 172 -5.38 24.11 -16.47
N VAL A 173 -5.44 22.78 -16.55
CA VAL A 173 -6.63 22.03 -16.98
C VAL A 173 -7.55 21.67 -15.81
N GLN A 174 -6.94 21.33 -14.68
CA GLN A 174 -7.59 20.90 -13.44
C GLN A 174 -6.87 21.55 -12.24
N PRO A 175 -7.29 22.77 -11.85
CA PRO A 175 -6.59 23.56 -10.82
C PRO A 175 -6.54 22.90 -9.43
N ASP A 176 -7.53 22.07 -9.12
CA ASP A 176 -7.71 21.35 -7.85
C ASP A 176 -7.13 19.92 -7.86
N ALA A 177 -6.43 19.52 -8.93
CA ALA A 177 -5.79 18.21 -9.01
C ALA A 177 -4.80 17.98 -7.87
N VAL A 178 -4.79 16.79 -7.29
CA VAL A 178 -3.73 16.36 -6.37
C VAL A 178 -2.54 15.85 -7.18
N ILE A 179 -1.37 16.39 -6.92
CA ILE A 179 -0.14 16.10 -7.64
C ILE A 179 0.77 15.22 -6.79
N ILE A 180 1.06 14.01 -7.30
CA ILE A 180 1.99 13.07 -6.72
C ILE A 180 3.28 13.13 -7.53
N GLY A 181 4.34 13.64 -6.91
CA GLY A 181 5.65 13.75 -7.53
C GLY A 181 6.55 12.57 -7.17
N MET A 182 7.54 12.37 -7.99
CA MET A 182 8.74 11.55 -7.81
C MET A 182 8.60 10.05 -7.94
N GLY A 183 7.57 9.35 -7.46
CA GLY A 183 7.45 7.88 -7.59
C GLY A 183 8.80 7.14 -7.43
N LEU A 184 9.56 7.44 -6.37
CA LEU A 184 10.97 7.08 -6.24
C LEU A 184 11.18 5.58 -6.03
N SER A 185 12.12 4.98 -6.75
CA SER A 185 12.67 3.69 -6.36
C SER A 185 13.48 3.85 -5.08
N ARG A 186 13.03 3.24 -3.98
CA ARG A 186 13.55 3.40 -2.62
C ARG A 186 13.42 4.84 -2.09
N MET A 187 14.35 5.29 -1.25
CA MET A 187 14.37 6.61 -0.60
C MET A 187 15.71 7.34 -0.89
N PRO A 188 16.01 7.70 -2.16
CA PRO A 188 17.29 8.31 -2.54
C PRO A 188 17.33 9.80 -2.14
N LEU A 189 17.80 10.10 -0.92
CA LEU A 189 17.77 11.46 -0.35
C LEU A 189 18.42 12.49 -1.25
N GLY A 190 19.63 12.21 -1.77
CA GLY A 190 20.34 13.17 -2.64
C GLY A 190 19.62 13.46 -3.96
N TYR A 191 18.96 12.46 -4.57
CA TYR A 191 18.12 12.67 -5.75
C TYR A 191 16.92 13.57 -5.42
N THR A 192 16.24 13.25 -4.33
CA THR A 192 15.09 14.00 -3.84
C THR A 192 15.45 15.45 -3.54
N GLU A 193 16.55 15.68 -2.85
CA GLU A 193 17.07 17.01 -2.51
C GLU A 193 17.30 17.86 -3.77
N HIS A 194 18.01 17.31 -4.79
CA HIS A 194 18.23 18.02 -6.04
C HIS A 194 16.94 18.41 -6.76
N VAL A 195 15.98 17.49 -6.84
CA VAL A 195 14.69 17.79 -7.48
C VAL A 195 13.93 18.88 -6.72
N LEU A 196 13.90 18.81 -5.38
CA LEU A 196 13.24 19.81 -4.54
C LEU A 196 13.94 21.18 -4.63
N ASP A 197 15.27 21.20 -4.71
CA ASP A 197 16.04 22.45 -4.93
C ASP A 197 15.62 23.12 -6.24
N LEU A 198 15.57 22.36 -7.34
CA LEU A 198 15.16 22.88 -8.65
C LEU A 198 13.71 23.37 -8.67
N LEU A 199 12.80 22.68 -7.98
CA LEU A 199 11.41 23.14 -7.82
C LEU A 199 11.33 24.42 -6.97
N ARG A 200 12.13 24.53 -5.91
CA ARG A 200 12.22 25.72 -5.06
C ARG A 200 12.74 26.93 -5.84
N GLU A 201 13.80 26.77 -6.62
CA GLU A 201 14.37 27.82 -7.49
C GLU A 201 13.36 28.33 -8.51
N ARG A 202 12.44 27.46 -8.96
CA ARG A 202 11.34 27.81 -9.89
C ARG A 202 10.09 28.34 -9.17
N GLY A 203 10.07 28.36 -7.84
CA GLY A 203 8.89 28.75 -7.07
C GLY A 203 7.72 27.76 -7.18
N GLN A 204 8.01 26.48 -7.39
CA GLN A 204 7.03 25.43 -7.71
C GLN A 204 6.85 24.35 -6.62
N LEU A 205 7.49 24.50 -5.44
CA LEU A 205 7.33 23.52 -4.35
C LEU A 205 5.85 23.28 -3.99
N GLY A 206 5.09 24.36 -3.79
CA GLY A 206 3.66 24.28 -3.47
C GLY A 206 2.76 23.76 -4.61
N MET A 207 3.32 23.33 -5.74
CA MET A 207 2.55 22.73 -6.84
C MET A 207 2.44 21.20 -6.71
N ILE A 208 3.22 20.56 -5.83
CA ILE A 208 3.14 19.12 -5.53
C ILE A 208 2.55 18.90 -4.14
N ASP A 209 1.69 17.92 -4.01
CA ASP A 209 1.00 17.59 -2.75
C ASP A 209 1.67 16.40 -2.03
N TYR A 210 2.26 15.49 -2.81
CA TYR A 210 2.94 14.30 -2.29
C TYR A 210 4.28 14.05 -2.97
N VAL A 211 5.22 13.53 -2.18
CA VAL A 211 6.39 12.80 -2.67
C VAL A 211 6.13 11.32 -2.52
N SER A 212 6.04 10.60 -3.65
CA SER A 212 5.83 9.15 -3.69
C SER A 212 7.16 8.40 -3.68
N PHE A 213 7.18 7.22 -3.03
CA PHE A 213 8.35 6.35 -2.92
C PHE A 213 7.96 4.87 -2.82
N HIS A 214 8.89 3.96 -3.18
CA HIS A 214 8.70 2.52 -3.28
C HIS A 214 9.70 1.77 -2.39
N PRO A 215 9.40 1.49 -1.10
CA PRO A 215 10.36 1.02 -0.10
C PRO A 215 10.52 -0.52 -0.11
N TYR A 216 10.98 -1.10 -1.20
CA TYR A 216 11.21 -2.55 -1.30
C TYR A 216 12.39 -3.01 -0.43
N HIS A 217 12.10 -3.76 0.63
CA HIS A 217 13.05 -4.45 1.52
C HIS A 217 12.52 -5.83 1.88
N GLU A 218 13.39 -6.86 1.99
CA GLU A 218 12.97 -8.20 2.40
C GLU A 218 12.36 -8.17 3.80
N ASN A 219 13.00 -7.49 4.75
CA ASN A 219 12.37 -7.15 6.02
C ASN A 219 11.71 -5.77 5.88
N PRO A 220 10.36 -5.66 5.86
CA PRO A 220 9.68 -4.39 5.59
C PRO A 220 10.00 -3.30 6.64
N ASP A 221 10.41 -3.68 7.85
CA ASP A 221 10.79 -2.74 8.91
C ASP A 221 12.14 -2.04 8.65
N ASP A 222 13.02 -2.64 7.85
CA ASP A 222 14.33 -2.07 7.53
C ASP A 222 14.21 -0.81 6.64
N ALA A 223 13.06 -0.58 6.02
CA ALA A 223 12.77 0.66 5.30
C ALA A 223 12.55 1.86 6.22
N THR A 224 12.12 1.65 7.46
CA THR A 224 11.67 2.70 8.38
C THR A 224 12.67 3.85 8.57
N PRO A 225 13.98 3.62 8.82
CA PRO A 225 14.94 4.72 8.98
C PRO A 225 15.08 5.58 7.72
N GLY A 226 15.02 4.96 6.54
CA GLY A 226 15.07 5.66 5.25
C GLY A 226 13.82 6.51 5.01
N ILE A 227 12.65 5.98 5.36
CA ILE A 227 11.38 6.70 5.24
C ILE A 227 11.35 7.89 6.20
N GLU A 228 11.78 7.73 7.44
CA GLU A 228 11.89 8.82 8.41
C GLU A 228 12.87 9.92 7.95
N ALA A 229 13.99 9.53 7.33
CA ALA A 229 14.94 10.48 6.77
C ALA A 229 14.33 11.25 5.59
N LEU A 230 13.63 10.56 4.68
CA LEU A 230 12.90 11.19 3.58
C LEU A 230 11.82 12.15 4.09
N ALA A 231 11.06 11.76 5.12
CA ALA A 231 10.05 12.62 5.74
C ALA A 231 10.66 13.90 6.32
N ARG A 232 11.79 13.79 7.01
CA ARG A 232 12.49 14.97 7.53
C ARG A 232 13.00 15.87 6.42
N LEU A 233 13.57 15.29 5.36
CA LEU A 233 14.04 16.05 4.19
C LEU A 233 12.90 16.82 3.54
N VAL A 234 11.81 16.15 3.16
CA VAL A 234 10.65 16.77 2.48
C VAL A 234 10.06 17.90 3.33
N LYS A 235 9.84 17.65 4.63
CA LYS A 235 9.32 18.67 5.56
C LYS A 235 10.23 19.87 5.75
N SER A 236 11.53 19.73 5.51
CA SER A 236 12.47 20.87 5.58
C SER A 236 12.34 21.82 4.39
N TYR A 237 11.75 21.36 3.29
CA TYR A 237 11.43 22.17 2.11
C TYR A 237 10.06 22.81 2.21
N ASP A 238 9.04 21.99 2.50
CA ASP A 238 7.67 22.44 2.66
C ASP A 238 6.92 21.49 3.61
N PRO A 239 6.37 21.96 4.74
CA PRO A 239 5.66 21.13 5.71
C PRO A 239 4.32 20.57 5.17
N ASP A 240 3.77 21.17 4.13
CA ASP A 240 2.49 20.76 3.54
C ASP A 240 2.64 19.59 2.54
N ILE A 241 3.86 19.37 2.01
CA ILE A 241 4.14 18.19 1.18
C ILE A 241 4.16 16.94 2.04
N ARG A 242 3.32 15.97 1.71
CA ARG A 242 3.19 14.69 2.42
C ARG A 242 3.95 13.57 1.72
N LEU A 243 4.20 12.49 2.44
CA LEU A 243 4.72 11.26 1.85
C LEU A 243 3.59 10.33 1.44
N PHE A 244 3.79 9.61 0.34
CA PHE A 244 2.93 8.54 -0.14
C PHE A 244 3.78 7.31 -0.50
N GLN A 245 3.54 6.19 0.16
CA GLN A 245 4.07 4.90 -0.28
C GLN A 245 3.26 4.47 -1.50
N GLY A 246 3.69 4.87 -2.70
CA GLY A 246 2.95 4.71 -3.95
C GLY A 246 3.00 3.29 -4.52
N GLU A 247 4.02 2.50 -4.13
CA GLU A 247 4.19 1.14 -4.62
C GLU A 247 5.10 0.34 -3.67
N SER A 248 4.60 -0.77 -3.13
CA SER A 248 5.43 -1.75 -2.43
C SER A 248 4.71 -3.07 -2.27
N GLY A 249 5.40 -4.17 -2.46
CA GLY A 249 4.84 -5.52 -2.40
C GLY A 249 5.90 -6.57 -2.21
N CYS A 250 5.48 -7.83 -2.20
CA CYS A 250 6.33 -8.98 -1.97
C CYS A 250 5.84 -10.15 -2.83
N PRO A 251 6.77 -10.96 -3.40
CA PRO A 251 6.39 -12.15 -4.14
C PRO A 251 5.69 -13.19 -3.25
N ALA A 252 4.84 -14.01 -3.85
CA ALA A 252 4.22 -15.18 -3.22
C ALA A 252 4.97 -16.49 -3.52
N THR A 253 6.03 -16.43 -4.29
CA THR A 253 6.92 -17.55 -4.64
C THR A 253 8.34 -17.04 -4.87
N LEU A 254 9.32 -17.95 -4.92
CA LEU A 254 10.67 -17.60 -5.34
C LEU A 254 10.64 -16.99 -6.76
N GLU A 255 11.22 -15.81 -6.91
CA GLU A 255 11.40 -15.14 -8.20
C GLU A 255 12.86 -14.90 -8.55
N TRP A 256 13.15 -14.80 -9.86
CA TRP A 256 14.51 -14.64 -10.41
C TRP A 256 14.78 -13.22 -10.91
N ALA A 257 13.72 -12.40 -10.99
CA ALA A 257 13.77 -11.02 -11.48
C ALA A 257 12.93 -10.11 -10.58
N HIS A 258 12.99 -8.80 -10.83
CA HIS A 258 12.27 -7.75 -10.11
C HIS A 258 12.73 -7.55 -8.66
N ALA A 259 11.93 -6.82 -7.89
CA ALA A 259 12.22 -6.54 -6.49
C ALA A 259 12.10 -7.82 -5.63
N LEU A 260 12.87 -7.89 -4.55
CA LEU A 260 12.84 -8.96 -3.55
C LEU A 260 13.05 -10.39 -4.10
N ARG A 261 13.73 -10.50 -5.25
CA ARG A 261 14.10 -11.77 -5.88
C ARG A 261 15.11 -12.56 -5.03
N TYR A 262 15.24 -13.87 -5.33
CA TYR A 262 16.21 -14.79 -4.71
C TYR A 262 15.97 -15.12 -3.24
N TYR A 263 14.81 -14.78 -2.68
CA TYR A 263 14.36 -15.24 -1.37
C TYR A 263 13.22 -16.26 -1.53
N GLU A 264 13.16 -17.24 -0.65
CA GLU A 264 12.16 -18.33 -0.70
C GLU A 264 10.80 -17.84 -0.15
N TRP A 265 10.18 -16.92 -0.89
CA TRP A 265 8.84 -16.43 -0.58
C TRP A 265 7.78 -17.51 -0.77
N ASN A 266 6.73 -17.42 0.01
CA ASN A 266 5.48 -18.15 -0.15
C ASN A 266 4.29 -17.26 0.21
N GLU A 267 3.07 -17.75 0.03
CA GLU A 267 1.86 -16.95 0.23
C GLU A 267 1.67 -16.46 1.67
N TYR A 268 2.15 -17.22 2.68
CA TYR A 268 2.06 -16.79 4.09
C TYR A 268 3.11 -15.74 4.43
N SER A 269 4.34 -15.91 3.98
CA SER A 269 5.37 -14.87 4.15
C SER A 269 5.01 -13.58 3.42
N GLN A 270 4.36 -13.69 2.24
CA GLN A 270 3.77 -12.55 1.53
C GLN A 270 2.71 -11.85 2.39
N ALA A 271 1.74 -12.60 2.95
CA ALA A 271 0.66 -12.03 3.76
C ALA A 271 1.20 -11.29 4.99
N LYS A 272 2.17 -11.87 5.70
CA LYS A 272 2.84 -11.24 6.82
C LYS A 272 3.60 -9.99 6.42
N TRP A 273 4.31 -10.04 5.29
CA TRP A 273 5.07 -8.91 4.76
C TRP A 273 4.15 -7.72 4.47
N VAL A 274 3.05 -7.98 3.76
CA VAL A 274 2.06 -6.96 3.40
C VAL A 274 1.44 -6.35 4.66
N ALA A 275 0.99 -7.17 5.60
CA ALA A 275 0.41 -6.69 6.86
C ALA A 275 1.40 -5.82 7.65
N ARG A 276 2.69 -6.22 7.73
CA ARG A 276 3.75 -5.43 8.41
C ARG A 276 4.03 -4.12 7.68
N ARG A 277 4.08 -4.12 6.33
CA ARG A 277 4.29 -2.90 5.55
C ARG A 277 3.15 -1.91 5.80
N MET A 278 1.91 -2.37 5.70
CA MET A 278 0.73 -1.54 5.99
C MET A 278 0.75 -1.00 7.43
N ALA A 279 1.05 -1.86 8.42
CA ALA A 279 1.14 -1.43 9.82
C ALA A 279 2.24 -0.37 10.05
N ASN A 280 3.40 -0.51 9.39
CA ASN A 280 4.47 0.50 9.46
C ASN A 280 4.05 1.83 8.83
N ASP A 281 3.42 1.80 7.65
CA ASP A 281 2.97 3.01 6.97
C ASP A 281 1.89 3.72 7.79
N TRP A 282 0.90 2.95 8.29
CA TRP A 282 -0.13 3.48 9.18
C TRP A 282 0.45 4.10 10.46
N MET A 283 1.42 3.41 11.09
CA MET A 283 2.10 3.94 12.29
C MET A 283 2.77 5.29 12.03
N MET A 284 3.28 5.51 10.84
CA MET A 284 3.93 6.76 10.42
C MET A 284 2.96 7.80 9.85
N GLY A 285 1.66 7.50 9.74
CA GLY A 285 0.66 8.37 9.12
C GLY A 285 0.90 8.56 7.61
N ILE A 286 1.38 7.53 6.93
CA ILE A 286 1.70 7.54 5.50
C ILE A 286 0.61 6.77 4.75
N ARG A 287 0.05 7.40 3.72
CA ARG A 287 -0.82 6.74 2.75
C ARG A 287 -0.07 5.62 2.03
N SER A 288 -0.72 4.47 1.78
CA SER A 288 -0.05 3.25 1.31
C SER A 288 -0.78 2.59 0.15
N SER A 289 -0.03 2.18 -0.88
CA SER A 289 -0.51 1.42 -2.04
C SER A 289 0.25 0.10 -2.15
N ILE A 290 -0.48 -1.01 -2.17
CA ILE A 290 0.11 -2.34 -2.24
C ILE A 290 0.28 -2.77 -3.71
N PHE A 291 1.51 -3.06 -4.10
CA PHE A 291 1.84 -3.68 -5.38
C PHE A 291 1.84 -5.22 -5.24
N THR A 292 0.92 -5.92 -5.83
CA THR A 292 -0.09 -5.49 -6.78
C THR A 292 -1.38 -6.30 -6.59
N PHE A 293 -2.47 -5.89 -7.21
CA PHE A 293 -3.77 -6.55 -6.99
C PHE A 293 -3.81 -7.97 -7.54
N VAL A 294 -3.22 -8.20 -8.73
CA VAL A 294 -3.17 -9.51 -9.41
C VAL A 294 -1.74 -9.86 -9.82
N ASP A 295 -1.45 -11.13 -10.03
CA ASP A 295 -0.21 -11.55 -10.67
C ASP A 295 -0.10 -10.98 -12.09
N LEU A 296 1.10 -10.58 -12.49
CA LEU A 296 1.35 -9.94 -13.77
C LEU A 296 2.01 -10.90 -14.76
N GLN A 297 1.44 -10.99 -15.96
CA GLN A 297 1.97 -11.83 -17.04
C GLN A 297 2.93 -11.03 -17.93
N TYR A 298 4.20 -10.99 -17.55
CA TYR A 298 5.24 -10.48 -18.45
C TYR A 298 5.48 -11.45 -19.61
N PRO A 299 6.05 -11.00 -20.73
CA PRO A 299 6.25 -11.88 -21.91
C PRO A 299 7.06 -13.15 -21.64
N ASN A 300 7.93 -13.14 -20.64
CA ASN A 300 8.86 -14.21 -20.32
C ASN A 300 8.69 -14.81 -18.92
N MET A 301 7.81 -14.26 -18.09
CA MET A 301 7.57 -14.77 -16.73
C MET A 301 6.26 -14.26 -16.16
N GLN A 302 5.72 -15.00 -15.19
CA GLN A 302 4.68 -14.50 -14.30
C GLN A 302 5.33 -13.89 -13.06
N GLN A 303 4.97 -12.66 -12.70
CA GLN A 303 5.35 -12.02 -11.45
C GLN A 303 4.26 -12.27 -10.40
N SER A 304 4.61 -12.91 -9.29
CA SER A 304 3.68 -13.44 -8.28
C SER A 304 3.41 -12.47 -7.12
N PHE A 305 3.36 -11.18 -7.37
CA PHE A 305 3.10 -10.15 -6.35
C PHE A 305 1.61 -9.94 -6.03
N GLY A 306 0.72 -10.56 -6.81
CA GLY A 306 -0.72 -10.35 -6.68
C GLY A 306 -1.27 -10.76 -5.32
N LEU A 307 -2.23 -10.00 -4.82
CA LEU A 307 -3.12 -10.42 -3.74
C LEU A 307 -4.08 -11.52 -4.24
N LEU A 308 -4.39 -11.47 -5.53
CA LEU A 308 -5.14 -12.49 -6.25
C LEU A 308 -4.19 -13.31 -7.12
N ARG A 309 -4.26 -14.65 -7.00
CA ARG A 309 -3.56 -15.56 -7.89
C ARG A 309 -4.23 -15.56 -9.25
N THR A 310 -3.47 -15.35 -10.33
CA THR A 310 -3.97 -15.53 -11.70
C THR A 310 -3.28 -16.68 -12.42
N ASN A 311 -3.96 -17.23 -13.42
CA ASN A 311 -3.38 -18.19 -14.36
C ASN A 311 -2.67 -17.46 -15.53
N LEU A 312 -2.10 -18.23 -16.47
CA LEU A 312 -1.42 -17.69 -17.65
C LEU A 312 -2.35 -16.94 -18.62
N PHE A 313 -3.66 -17.13 -18.51
CA PHE A 313 -4.68 -16.38 -19.26
C PHE A 313 -5.13 -15.11 -18.53
N LYS A 314 -4.49 -14.78 -17.39
CA LYS A 314 -4.79 -13.62 -16.55
C LYS A 314 -6.14 -13.70 -15.81
N GLU A 315 -6.74 -14.89 -15.77
CA GLU A 315 -7.98 -15.14 -15.03
C GLU A 315 -7.67 -15.35 -13.54
N VAL A 316 -8.49 -14.78 -12.66
CA VAL A 316 -8.37 -14.97 -11.21
C VAL A 316 -8.72 -16.42 -10.85
N VAL A 317 -7.81 -17.08 -10.13
CA VAL A 317 -7.98 -18.46 -9.68
C VAL A 317 -8.45 -18.52 -8.23
N TYR A 318 -7.82 -17.73 -7.34
CA TYR A 318 -8.20 -17.61 -5.93
C TYR A 318 -7.59 -16.37 -5.25
N LYS A 319 -8.16 -16.01 -4.09
CA LYS A 319 -7.66 -15.00 -3.17
C LYS A 319 -6.56 -15.59 -2.30
N ARG A 320 -5.37 -14.98 -2.28
CA ARG A 320 -4.28 -15.37 -1.39
C ARG A 320 -4.54 -14.97 0.07
N PRO A 321 -3.83 -15.54 1.04
CA PRO A 321 -3.85 -15.06 2.43
C PRO A 321 -3.57 -13.56 2.55
N SER A 322 -2.73 -13.00 1.66
CA SER A 322 -2.44 -11.56 1.59
C SER A 322 -3.65 -10.70 1.22
N PHE A 323 -4.58 -11.19 0.38
CA PHE A 323 -5.83 -10.50 0.11
C PHE A 323 -6.64 -10.32 1.39
N HIS A 324 -6.78 -11.39 2.17
CA HIS A 324 -7.50 -11.33 3.44
C HIS A 324 -6.79 -10.48 4.48
N ALA A 325 -5.46 -10.53 4.54
CA ALA A 325 -4.69 -9.66 5.43
C ALA A 325 -4.93 -8.17 5.13
N VAL A 326 -4.89 -7.78 3.84
CA VAL A 326 -5.22 -6.40 3.43
C VAL A 326 -6.65 -6.03 3.81
N GLN A 327 -7.60 -6.92 3.53
CA GLN A 327 -9.01 -6.73 3.90
C GLN A 327 -9.17 -6.42 5.40
N HIS A 328 -8.47 -7.19 6.27
CA HIS A 328 -8.52 -7.00 7.71
C HIS A 328 -7.85 -5.68 8.14
N MET A 329 -6.70 -5.33 7.54
CA MET A 329 -6.03 -4.07 7.81
C MET A 329 -6.93 -2.88 7.45
N VAL A 330 -7.51 -2.87 6.26
CA VAL A 330 -8.41 -1.81 5.79
C VAL A 330 -9.64 -1.68 6.68
N ASN A 331 -10.25 -2.81 7.06
CA ASN A 331 -11.46 -2.82 7.88
C ASN A 331 -11.22 -2.44 9.34
N LEU A 332 -10.04 -2.71 9.88
CA LEU A 332 -9.71 -2.36 11.26
C LEU A 332 -9.21 -0.91 11.37
N PHE A 333 -8.28 -0.52 10.50
CA PHE A 333 -7.64 0.80 10.54
C PHE A 333 -8.41 1.82 9.68
N ARG A 334 -9.66 2.06 10.06
CA ARG A 334 -10.55 3.07 9.47
C ARG A 334 -10.18 4.47 9.99
N PRO A 335 -10.71 5.54 9.38
CA PRO A 335 -10.45 6.92 9.80
C PRO A 335 -10.81 7.25 11.26
N GLU A 336 -11.66 6.44 11.91
CA GLU A 336 -12.02 6.61 13.32
C GLU A 336 -10.87 6.26 14.27
N LEU A 337 -9.89 5.49 13.78
CA LEU A 337 -8.67 5.11 14.50
C LEU A 337 -7.44 5.72 13.82
N ARG A 338 -6.53 6.23 14.62
CA ARG A 338 -5.24 6.73 14.13
C ARG A 338 -4.10 6.19 14.98
N SER A 339 -2.89 6.28 14.46
CA SER A 339 -1.69 5.90 15.19
C SER A 339 -1.35 6.94 16.26
N ALA A 340 -1.07 6.45 17.48
CA ALA A 340 -0.43 7.23 18.53
C ALA A 340 1.11 7.15 18.46
N GLY A 341 1.68 6.56 17.39
CA GLY A 341 3.11 6.32 17.28
C GLY A 341 3.59 5.14 18.10
N ARG A 342 4.91 5.02 18.24
CA ARG A 342 5.54 3.97 19.05
C ARG A 342 5.28 4.18 20.53
N LEU A 343 4.90 3.09 21.23
CA LEU A 343 4.74 3.09 22.69
C LEU A 343 5.98 2.54 23.38
N ASN A 344 6.30 3.12 24.55
CA ASN A 344 7.29 2.54 25.43
C ASN A 344 6.80 1.20 25.97
N HIS A 345 7.67 0.20 25.93
CA HIS A 345 7.33 -1.15 26.35
C HIS A 345 8.54 -1.92 26.86
N GLU A 346 8.27 -2.94 27.64
CA GLU A 346 9.23 -3.96 28.06
C GLU A 346 8.66 -5.35 27.73
N SER A 347 9.52 -6.32 27.45
CA SER A 347 9.12 -7.70 27.22
C SER A 347 10.19 -8.68 27.70
N ASN A 348 9.79 -9.94 27.91
CA ASN A 348 10.70 -11.03 28.27
C ASN A 348 11.28 -11.77 27.05
N THR A 349 10.89 -11.39 25.82
CA THR A 349 11.47 -11.97 24.62
C THR A 349 12.80 -11.29 24.25
N PRO A 350 13.80 -12.04 23.74
CA PRO A 350 15.02 -11.45 23.18
C PRO A 350 14.78 -10.81 21.79
N ARG A 351 13.61 -11.00 21.20
CA ARG A 351 13.23 -10.43 19.91
C ARG A 351 12.97 -8.92 20.01
N ARG A 352 13.35 -8.18 18.99
CA ARG A 352 12.90 -6.79 18.87
C ARG A 352 11.45 -6.74 18.46
N LEU A 353 10.68 -5.94 19.16
CA LEU A 353 9.27 -5.71 18.88
C LEU A 353 9.04 -4.30 18.35
N THR A 354 8.06 -4.15 17.50
CA THR A 354 7.35 -2.89 17.29
C THR A 354 6.06 -2.96 18.10
N VAL A 355 5.81 -1.92 18.89
CA VAL A 355 4.55 -1.69 19.61
C VAL A 355 4.07 -0.30 19.25
N ALA A 356 2.99 -0.21 18.50
CA ALA A 356 2.41 1.05 18.03
C ALA A 356 1.03 1.26 18.67
N GLY A 357 0.78 2.45 19.24
CA GLY A 357 -0.47 2.78 19.88
C GLY A 357 -1.60 3.01 18.86
N ILE A 358 -2.81 2.63 19.25
CA ILE A 358 -4.05 2.91 18.53
C ILE A 358 -4.89 3.86 19.36
N GLU A 359 -5.22 5.02 18.82
CA GLU A 359 -6.10 5.99 19.49
C GLU A 359 -7.33 6.33 18.65
N ARG A 360 -8.41 6.72 19.34
CA ARG A 360 -9.59 7.23 18.66
C ARG A 360 -9.32 8.63 18.10
N GLN A 361 -9.63 8.82 16.83
CA GLN A 361 -9.45 10.11 16.14
C GLN A 361 -10.17 11.26 16.84
N LYS A 362 -11.38 11.01 17.38
CA LYS A 362 -12.26 12.05 17.94
C LYS A 362 -11.77 12.68 19.25
N ASP A 363 -11.02 11.94 20.06
CA ASP A 363 -10.67 12.38 21.44
C ASP A 363 -9.23 12.04 21.85
N GLY A 364 -8.46 11.35 20.99
CA GLY A 364 -7.10 10.94 21.30
C GLY A 364 -6.99 9.85 22.37
N THR A 365 -8.09 9.19 22.74
CA THR A 365 -8.06 8.11 23.73
C THR A 365 -7.32 6.91 23.18
N LEU A 366 -6.29 6.46 23.88
CA LEU A 366 -5.56 5.23 23.54
C LEU A 366 -6.45 4.02 23.80
N VAL A 367 -6.75 3.26 22.76
CA VAL A 367 -7.71 2.13 22.80
C VAL A 367 -7.09 0.80 22.43
N GLY A 368 -5.80 0.77 22.12
CA GLY A 368 -5.13 -0.47 21.74
C GLY A 368 -3.67 -0.30 21.36
N ALA A 369 -3.08 -1.39 20.91
CA ALA A 369 -1.74 -1.42 20.35
C ALA A 369 -1.61 -2.49 19.26
N VAL A 370 -0.80 -2.22 18.26
CA VAL A 370 -0.34 -3.20 17.26
C VAL A 370 1.04 -3.70 17.67
N VAL A 371 1.25 -5.01 17.64
CA VAL A 371 2.50 -5.65 18.11
C VAL A 371 3.00 -6.67 17.10
N TRP A 372 4.29 -6.63 16.77
CA TRP A 372 4.94 -7.66 15.96
C TRP A 372 6.44 -7.75 16.21
N GLN A 373 7.04 -8.90 15.89
CA GLN A 373 8.51 -9.06 15.82
C GLN A 373 9.01 -8.40 14.53
N ASN A 374 9.97 -7.45 14.67
CA ASN A 374 10.45 -6.62 13.56
C ASN A 374 11.88 -6.93 13.11
N ASP A 375 12.54 -7.90 13.73
CA ASP A 375 13.99 -8.17 13.60
C ASP A 375 14.33 -9.25 12.57
N ARG A 376 13.38 -9.67 11.76
CA ARG A 376 13.58 -10.71 10.72
C ARG A 376 12.66 -10.52 9.52
N ILE A 377 13.09 -11.12 8.39
CA ILE A 377 12.25 -11.28 7.20
C ILE A 377 11.05 -12.15 7.58
N PRO A 378 9.83 -11.81 7.12
CA PRO A 378 8.65 -12.64 7.36
C PRO A 378 8.84 -14.06 6.83
N SER A 379 8.54 -15.05 7.66
CA SER A 379 8.72 -16.47 7.38
C SER A 379 7.38 -17.17 7.14
N ASP A 380 7.43 -18.42 6.71
CA ASP A 380 6.28 -19.33 6.62
C ASP A 380 5.92 -19.97 7.97
N ASN A 381 6.70 -19.72 9.02
CA ASN A 381 6.44 -20.27 10.34
C ASN A 381 5.14 -19.70 10.92
N LEU A 382 4.17 -20.55 11.19
CA LEU A 382 2.86 -20.18 11.74
C LEU A 382 2.80 -20.23 13.27
N ALA A 383 3.92 -20.52 13.94
CA ALA A 383 3.99 -20.59 15.40
C ALA A 383 4.09 -19.20 16.03
N PHE A 384 3.23 -18.96 17.00
CA PHE A 384 3.31 -17.80 17.88
C PHE A 384 4.29 -18.04 19.02
N GLU A 385 4.97 -16.99 19.46
CA GLU A 385 5.78 -16.97 20.66
C GLU A 385 4.97 -16.33 21.80
N PRO A 386 4.65 -17.05 22.88
CA PRO A 386 3.98 -16.47 24.04
C PRO A 386 4.98 -15.61 24.82
N ILE A 387 4.68 -14.33 25.00
CA ILE A 387 5.54 -13.39 25.70
C ILE A 387 4.83 -12.74 26.88
N GLU A 388 5.61 -12.18 27.81
CA GLU A 388 5.14 -11.13 28.71
C GLU A 388 5.48 -9.77 28.10
N LEU A 389 4.50 -8.87 28.07
CA LEU A 389 4.62 -7.53 27.52
C LEU A 389 4.03 -6.50 28.48
N TRP A 390 4.80 -5.45 28.78
CA TRP A 390 4.35 -4.29 29.56
C TRP A 390 4.33 -3.07 28.66
N ILE A 391 3.22 -2.35 28.61
CA ILE A 391 3.02 -1.16 27.76
C ILE A 391 2.70 0.03 28.66
N GLU A 392 3.47 1.11 28.53
CA GLU A 392 3.23 2.36 29.24
C GLU A 392 2.06 3.13 28.64
N GLY A 393 1.26 3.77 29.49
CA GLY A 393 0.15 4.64 29.10
C GLY A 393 -1.07 3.93 28.55
N LEU A 394 -1.03 2.61 28.34
CA LEU A 394 -2.18 1.83 27.88
C LEU A 394 -3.02 1.37 29.07
N SER A 395 -4.35 1.52 28.98
CA SER A 395 -5.30 1.05 29.98
C SER A 395 -6.57 0.56 29.31
N LEU A 396 -6.74 -0.75 29.23
CA LEU A 396 -7.88 -1.42 28.61
C LEU A 396 -8.69 -2.19 29.66
N LYS A 397 -10.02 -2.20 29.50
CA LYS A 397 -10.92 -2.89 30.42
C LYS A 397 -11.33 -4.27 29.90
N ASP A 398 -11.62 -4.35 28.62
CA ASP A 398 -12.05 -5.57 27.94
C ASP A 398 -11.31 -5.74 26.60
N PRO A 399 -9.98 -6.03 26.67
CA PRO A 399 -9.18 -6.17 25.47
C PRO A 399 -9.48 -7.47 24.74
N VAL A 400 -9.42 -7.39 23.41
CA VAL A 400 -9.39 -8.52 22.49
C VAL A 400 -8.06 -8.55 21.74
N LEU A 401 -7.68 -9.73 21.28
CA LEU A 401 -6.55 -9.91 20.35
C LEU A 401 -7.09 -10.25 18.97
N ILE A 402 -6.59 -9.56 17.96
CA ILE A 402 -6.94 -9.79 16.56
C ILE A 402 -5.70 -10.25 15.82
N GLU A 403 -5.79 -11.40 15.15
CA GLU A 403 -4.76 -11.90 14.26
C GLU A 403 -5.07 -11.43 12.83
N MET A 404 -4.12 -10.74 12.20
CA MET A 404 -4.42 -9.93 11.01
C MET A 404 -4.46 -10.72 9.70
N ILE A 405 -3.89 -11.93 9.62
CA ILE A 405 -3.97 -12.75 8.40
C ILE A 405 -5.34 -13.40 8.27
N THR A 406 -5.83 -14.02 9.35
CA THR A 406 -7.14 -14.70 9.37
C THR A 406 -8.28 -13.80 9.82
N GLY A 407 -7.99 -12.67 10.46
CA GLY A 407 -8.96 -11.76 11.09
C GLY A 407 -9.65 -12.36 12.32
N ARG A 408 -9.13 -13.43 12.91
CA ARG A 408 -9.71 -14.05 14.10
C ARG A 408 -9.55 -13.16 15.32
N ILE A 409 -10.62 -13.10 16.13
CA ILE A 409 -10.68 -12.33 17.36
C ILE A 409 -10.69 -13.28 18.55
N TYR A 410 -9.84 -13.01 19.52
CA TYR A 410 -9.69 -13.81 20.74
C TYR A 410 -9.89 -12.93 21.97
N ALA A 411 -10.60 -13.46 22.98
CA ALA A 411 -10.71 -12.80 24.27
C ALA A 411 -9.41 -12.91 25.07
N LEU A 412 -9.04 -11.87 25.80
CA LEU A 412 -7.84 -11.80 26.66
C LEU A 412 -8.12 -11.70 28.17
N PRO A 413 -9.22 -12.25 28.74
CA PRO A 413 -9.61 -11.93 30.12
C PRO A 413 -8.66 -12.43 31.19
N LYS A 414 -7.80 -13.41 30.88
CA LYS A 414 -6.84 -14.00 31.82
C LYS A 414 -5.40 -13.52 31.64
N TYR A 415 -5.15 -12.72 30.61
CA TYR A 415 -3.80 -12.42 30.15
C TYR A 415 -3.44 -10.95 30.26
N HIS A 416 -4.28 -10.14 30.89
CA HIS A 416 -4.02 -8.72 31.09
C HIS A 416 -4.29 -8.26 32.52
N GLY A 417 -3.67 -7.17 32.89
CA GLY A 417 -3.84 -6.52 34.18
C GLY A 417 -2.93 -5.31 34.31
N HIS A 418 -3.14 -4.52 35.35
CA HIS A 418 -2.24 -3.43 35.69
C HIS A 418 -1.11 -3.92 36.57
N SER A 419 0.13 -3.59 36.22
CA SER A 419 1.26 -3.72 37.10
C SER A 419 1.22 -2.62 38.18
N GLY A 420 1.86 -2.86 39.32
CA GLY A 420 1.87 -1.88 40.42
C GLY A 420 2.53 -0.54 40.10
N ASP A 421 3.22 -0.44 38.96
CA ASP A 421 3.86 0.75 38.38
C ASP A 421 3.01 1.52 37.36
N GLY A 422 1.74 1.14 37.18
CA GLY A 422 0.81 1.80 36.27
C GLY A 422 0.89 1.37 34.81
N ARG A 423 1.73 0.37 34.45
CA ARG A 423 1.82 -0.19 33.12
C ARG A 423 0.74 -1.27 32.89
N MET A 424 0.26 -1.38 31.68
CA MET A 424 -0.60 -2.51 31.28
C MET A 424 0.26 -3.72 31.01
N LYS A 425 0.00 -4.83 31.74
CA LYS A 425 0.72 -6.10 31.60
C LYS A 425 -0.12 -7.11 30.81
N PHE A 426 0.51 -7.79 29.86
CA PHE A 426 -0.02 -8.95 29.15
C PHE A 426 0.88 -10.15 29.42
N THR A 427 0.27 -11.28 29.81
CA THR A 427 0.99 -12.53 30.13
C THR A 427 0.62 -13.61 29.13
N GLY A 428 1.61 -14.25 28.50
CA GLY A 428 1.38 -15.26 27.47
C GLY A 428 0.77 -14.69 26.17
N LEU A 429 1.03 -13.40 25.90
CA LEU A 429 0.57 -12.76 24.66
C LEU A 429 1.20 -13.45 23.45
N PRO A 430 0.43 -14.02 22.51
CA PRO A 430 0.99 -14.64 21.33
C PRO A 430 1.46 -13.57 20.34
N VAL A 431 2.76 -13.54 20.05
CA VAL A 431 3.38 -12.62 19.10
C VAL A 431 4.22 -13.40 18.10
N TRP A 432 4.31 -12.89 16.89
CA TRP A 432 5.09 -13.47 15.81
C TRP A 432 5.61 -12.39 14.84
N ASP A 433 6.11 -12.80 13.69
CA ASP A 433 6.61 -11.92 12.62
C ASP A 433 5.50 -11.35 11.70
N SER A 434 4.28 -11.21 12.23
CA SER A 434 3.13 -10.52 11.62
C SER A 434 2.42 -9.69 12.68
N PRO A 435 1.75 -8.59 12.33
CA PRO A 435 1.00 -7.80 13.29
C PRO A 435 -0.10 -8.60 13.97
N VAL A 436 -0.17 -8.47 15.29
CA VAL A 436 -1.36 -8.77 16.10
C VAL A 436 -1.84 -7.47 16.72
N VAL A 437 -3.15 -7.32 16.86
CA VAL A 437 -3.75 -6.10 17.40
C VAL A 437 -4.42 -6.40 18.72
N ILE A 438 -4.00 -5.70 19.76
CA ILE A 438 -4.69 -5.65 21.05
C ILE A 438 -5.60 -4.44 21.00
N LEU A 439 -6.91 -4.63 21.14
CA LEU A 439 -7.88 -3.55 21.02
C LEU A 439 -8.95 -3.64 22.11
N GLU A 440 -9.34 -2.48 22.66
CA GLU A 440 -10.54 -2.42 23.51
C GLU A 440 -11.76 -2.86 22.69
N ARG A 441 -12.56 -3.81 23.19
CA ARG A 441 -13.70 -4.40 22.46
C ARG A 441 -14.65 -3.34 21.93
N SER A 442 -14.88 -2.27 22.69
CA SER A 442 -15.74 -1.16 22.28
C SER A 442 -15.21 -0.31 21.11
N ALA A 443 -13.97 -0.56 20.68
CA ALA A 443 -13.35 0.09 19.51
C ALA A 443 -13.34 -0.81 18.27
N LEU A 444 -13.88 -2.02 18.35
CA LEU A 444 -14.09 -2.85 17.16
C LEU A 444 -15.07 -2.16 16.18
N PRO A 445 -14.91 -2.36 14.88
CA PRO A 445 -15.86 -1.86 13.88
C PRO A 445 -17.30 -2.32 14.17
N GLU A 446 -18.28 -1.46 13.91
CA GLU A 446 -19.70 -1.83 14.04
C GLU A 446 -20.03 -3.05 13.19
N GLY A 447 -20.90 -3.92 13.69
CA GLY A 447 -21.27 -5.17 13.02
C GLY A 447 -20.27 -6.32 13.20
N THR A 448 -19.15 -6.11 13.91
CA THR A 448 -18.22 -7.19 14.25
C THR A 448 -18.92 -8.17 15.19
N GLN A 449 -19.22 -9.39 14.69
CA GLN A 449 -19.82 -10.44 15.53
C GLN A 449 -18.68 -11.19 16.23
N THR A 450 -18.70 -11.22 17.55
CA THR A 450 -17.70 -11.92 18.36
C THR A 450 -18.25 -13.26 18.84
N ARG A 451 -17.89 -14.37 18.18
CA ARG A 451 -17.87 -15.69 18.84
C ARG A 451 -16.50 -15.86 19.48
N GLU A 452 -16.45 -15.74 20.76
CA GLU A 452 -15.24 -15.84 21.54
C GLU A 452 -14.66 -17.27 21.47
N ARG A 453 -13.44 -17.41 20.94
CA ARG A 453 -12.61 -18.56 21.24
C ARG A 453 -11.69 -18.15 22.40
N GLN A 454 -11.72 -18.91 23.49
CA GLN A 454 -10.70 -18.77 24.54
C GLN A 454 -9.38 -19.27 23.97
N ILE A 455 -8.30 -18.51 24.21
CA ILE A 455 -6.95 -19.03 24.01
C ILE A 455 -6.80 -20.17 25.01
N SER A 456 -6.85 -21.42 24.54
CA SER A 456 -6.51 -22.56 25.40
C SER A 456 -5.00 -22.46 25.67
N GLY A 457 -4.55 -22.86 26.83
CA GLY A 457 -3.14 -22.69 27.27
C GLY A 457 -2.10 -23.50 26.47
N SER A 458 -2.44 -23.95 25.28
CA SER A 458 -1.60 -24.61 24.30
C SER A 458 -1.53 -23.73 23.04
N THR A 459 -0.35 -23.28 22.68
CA THR A 459 -0.06 -22.60 21.42
C THR A 459 -0.40 -23.44 20.17
N ARG A 460 -0.79 -24.72 20.35
CA ARG A 460 -1.20 -25.63 19.27
C ARG A 460 -2.62 -25.41 18.77
N ASP A 461 -3.46 -24.67 19.51
CA ASP A 461 -4.87 -24.48 19.14
C ASP A 461 -5.14 -23.26 18.25
N MET A 462 -4.12 -22.50 17.92
CA MET A 462 -4.18 -21.50 16.85
C MET A 462 -3.82 -22.14 15.50
N HIS A 463 -4.66 -23.06 15.03
CA HIS A 463 -4.52 -23.61 13.68
C HIS A 463 -5.25 -22.72 12.68
N PHE A 464 -4.53 -22.37 11.62
CA PHE A 464 -5.03 -21.69 10.41
C PHE A 464 -5.90 -22.59 9.56
#